data_1c25ca365ca7b7e6f1c0ef78c032b23b
#
_entry.id   1c25ca365ca7b7e6f1c0ef78c032b23b
#
_cell.length_a   1.000
_cell.length_b   1.000
_cell.length_c   1.000
_cell.angle_alpha   90.00
_cell.angle_beta   90.00
_cell.angle_gamma   90.00
#
_symmetry.space_group_name_H-M   'P 1'
#
loop_
_entity.id
_entity.type
_entity.pdbx_description
1 polymer ?
#
loop_
_entity_poly.entity_id
_entity_poly.type
_entity_poly.pdbx_seq_one_letter_code
_entity_poly.pdbx_strand_id
1 'polypeptide(L)'
;GVNIYGYGGDFNKYDASDNNFNDNGLISPDRVPNPHAYEVAYFYQDIWTTPADLAKGEINIFNEYFFRDLSAYYMEWQLLANGEVVQTGIVSDLKVAPQQTVKVQIPFDTKNICPCKELLLNVSYKLKAAETLLPAGTTIAYDQLSIRDYKAPELKLENQQASNLPVIVPTILDNDRNFLIVKGENFSM
;
A
#
# COMPACT_ATOMS: atom_id res chain seq x y z
N GLY A 1 -29.99 -0.36 21.72
CA GLY A 1 -30.47 0.32 20.51
C GLY A 1 -29.74 -0.23 19.27
N VAL A 2 -30.39 -0.21 18.13
CA VAL A 2 -29.78 -0.56 16.84
C VAL A 2 -29.43 0.74 16.16
N ASN A 3 -28.19 0.88 15.70
CA ASN A 3 -27.77 2.02 14.88
C ASN A 3 -28.38 1.85 13.48
N ILE A 4 -29.07 2.87 13.01
CA ILE A 4 -29.63 2.92 11.66
C ILE A 4 -28.96 4.08 10.94
N TYR A 5 -28.42 3.80 9.75
CA TYR A 5 -27.92 4.82 8.85
C TYR A 5 -29.09 5.42 8.09
N GLY A 6 -29.30 6.72 8.21
CA GLY A 6 -30.35 7.46 7.53
C GLY A 6 -29.79 8.68 6.82
N TYR A 7 -30.42 9.09 5.73
CA TYR A 7 -30.13 10.36 5.05
C TYR A 7 -31.29 11.36 5.30
N GLY A 8 -31.11 12.63 4.89
CA GLY A 8 -32.10 13.66 5.16
C GLY A 8 -33.52 13.35 4.72
N GLY A 9 -33.71 12.66 3.59
CA GLY A 9 -34.99 12.23 3.07
C GLY A 9 -35.75 11.18 3.92
N ASP A 10 -35.04 10.48 4.80
CA ASP A 10 -35.67 9.52 5.72
C ASP A 10 -36.38 10.20 6.88
N PHE A 11 -36.07 11.46 7.19
CA PHE A 11 -36.60 12.19 8.32
C PHE A 11 -37.87 12.97 7.98
N ASN A 12 -38.05 13.39 6.72
CA ASN A 12 -39.31 14.00 6.27
C ASN A 12 -39.44 13.96 4.73
N LYS A 13 -40.69 14.19 4.25
CA LYS A 13 -41.04 14.15 2.81
C LYS A 13 -41.07 15.54 2.17
N TYR A 14 -40.90 16.59 2.94
CA TYR A 14 -41.26 17.95 2.53
C TYR A 14 -40.05 18.80 2.19
N ASP A 15 -38.93 18.51 2.82
CA ASP A 15 -37.68 19.21 2.53
C ASP A 15 -36.99 18.63 1.32
N ALA A 16 -36.24 19.48 0.64
CA ALA A 16 -35.42 19.04 -0.49
C ALA A 16 -34.41 17.97 -0.04
N SER A 17 -34.27 16.94 -0.86
CA SER A 17 -33.34 15.84 -0.62
C SER A 17 -32.66 15.45 -1.92
N ASP A 18 -31.37 15.17 -1.87
CA ASP A 18 -30.60 14.65 -3.01
C ASP A 18 -30.75 13.13 -3.19
N ASN A 19 -31.73 12.53 -2.53
CA ASN A 19 -32.02 11.10 -2.54
C ASN A 19 -30.79 10.28 -2.14
N ASN A 20 -30.29 9.42 -3.03
CA ASN A 20 -29.13 8.56 -2.78
C ASN A 20 -27.77 9.24 -2.99
N PHE A 21 -27.74 10.55 -3.26
CA PHE A 21 -26.51 11.32 -3.35
C PHE A 21 -26.09 11.78 -1.95
N ASN A 22 -25.54 10.85 -1.18
CA ASN A 22 -25.08 11.06 0.19
C ASN A 22 -23.87 10.18 0.49
N ASP A 23 -23.21 10.40 1.63
CA ASP A 23 -22.07 9.64 2.16
C ASP A 23 -20.88 9.50 1.21
N ASN A 24 -20.76 10.41 0.24
CA ASN A 24 -19.71 10.44 -0.78
C ASN A 24 -18.51 11.31 -0.40
N GLY A 25 -18.38 11.67 0.88
CA GLY A 25 -17.23 12.40 1.42
C GLY A 25 -16.02 11.51 1.70
N LEU A 26 -14.91 12.13 2.13
CA LEU A 26 -13.69 11.41 2.54
C LEU A 26 -13.89 10.59 3.81
N ILE A 27 -14.80 11.03 4.68
CA ILE A 27 -15.09 10.42 5.97
C ILE A 27 -16.59 10.12 6.02
N SER A 28 -16.95 8.90 6.37
CA SER A 28 -18.34 8.48 6.58
C SER A 28 -18.92 9.14 7.85
N PRO A 29 -20.27 9.18 8.01
CA PRO A 29 -20.93 9.78 9.18
C PRO A 29 -20.53 9.16 10.51
N ASP A 30 -20.15 7.90 10.54
CA ASP A 30 -19.61 7.16 11.69
C ASP A 30 -18.14 7.45 11.98
N ARG A 31 -17.55 8.43 11.27
CA ARG A 31 -16.15 8.86 11.39
C ARG A 31 -15.13 7.82 10.90
N VAL A 32 -15.55 6.85 10.09
CA VAL A 32 -14.64 5.90 9.43
C VAL A 32 -14.14 6.50 8.12
N PRO A 33 -12.82 6.58 7.89
CA PRO A 33 -12.26 7.03 6.62
C PRO A 33 -12.65 6.10 5.48
N ASN A 34 -13.13 6.65 4.37
CA ASN A 34 -13.32 5.93 3.13
C ASN A 34 -11.95 5.63 2.46
N PRO A 35 -11.84 4.61 1.59
CA PRO A 35 -10.56 4.23 0.97
C PRO A 35 -9.81 5.40 0.33
N HIS A 36 -10.50 6.30 -0.35
CA HIS A 36 -9.89 7.48 -0.98
C HIS A 36 -9.37 8.53 0.02
N ALA A 37 -9.78 8.48 1.30
CA ALA A 37 -9.21 9.34 2.32
C ALA A 37 -7.72 9.04 2.59
N TYR A 38 -7.30 7.79 2.45
CA TYR A 38 -5.90 7.40 2.60
C TYR A 38 -5.03 7.92 1.45
N GLU A 39 -5.56 7.92 0.22
CA GLU A 39 -4.89 8.54 -0.93
C GLU A 39 -4.73 10.05 -0.73
N VAL A 40 -5.80 10.72 -0.28
CA VAL A 40 -5.72 12.15 0.01
C VAL A 40 -4.68 12.42 1.10
N ALA A 41 -4.65 11.64 2.17
CA ALA A 41 -3.66 11.78 3.24
C ALA A 41 -2.23 11.62 2.73
N TYR A 42 -1.99 10.67 1.80
CA TYR A 42 -0.69 10.49 1.17
C TYR A 42 -0.27 11.73 0.37
N PHE A 43 -1.15 12.28 -0.48
CA PHE A 43 -0.83 13.44 -1.31
C PHE A 43 -0.75 14.77 -0.53
N TYR A 44 -1.28 14.83 0.69
CA TYR A 44 -1.20 16.01 1.58
C TYR A 44 -0.09 15.94 2.63
N GLN A 45 0.80 14.92 2.53
CA GLN A 45 1.97 14.86 3.41
C GLN A 45 3.03 15.88 3.00
N ASP A 46 3.81 16.35 3.99
CA ASP A 46 4.86 17.37 3.78
C ASP A 46 6.28 16.79 3.87
N ILE A 47 6.43 15.46 3.91
CA ILE A 47 7.73 14.77 3.94
C ILE A 47 7.73 13.72 2.86
N TRP A 48 8.69 13.80 1.94
CA TRP A 48 8.78 12.90 0.80
C TRP A 48 10.11 12.15 0.80
N THR A 49 10.03 10.87 0.46
CA THR A 49 11.22 10.04 0.30
C THR A 49 11.37 9.62 -1.15
N THR A 50 12.55 9.86 -1.71
CA THR A 50 12.89 9.43 -3.06
C THR A 50 14.16 8.59 -3.07
N PRO A 51 14.32 7.66 -4.03
CA PRO A 51 15.53 6.87 -4.14
C PRO A 51 16.74 7.74 -4.51
N ALA A 52 17.90 7.46 -3.90
CA ALA A 52 19.20 8.01 -4.30
C ALA A 52 20.09 6.90 -4.86
N ASP A 53 20.62 6.02 -4.01
CA ASP A 53 21.32 4.78 -4.38
C ASP A 53 20.81 3.66 -3.46
N LEU A 54 19.70 3.05 -3.84
CA LEU A 54 19.06 2.01 -3.03
C LEU A 54 19.94 0.77 -2.87
N ALA A 55 20.86 0.50 -3.79
CA ALA A 55 21.80 -0.61 -3.64
C ALA A 55 22.72 -0.42 -2.44
N LYS A 56 23.03 0.84 -2.11
CA LYS A 56 23.79 1.23 -0.92
C LYS A 56 22.93 1.61 0.29
N GLY A 57 21.62 1.57 0.15
CA GLY A 57 20.68 2.02 1.18
C GLY A 57 20.55 3.55 1.27
N GLU A 58 20.92 4.28 0.22
CA GLU A 58 20.81 5.74 0.21
C GLU A 58 19.46 6.18 -0.30
N ILE A 59 18.82 7.06 0.45
CA ILE A 59 17.55 7.73 0.12
C ILE A 59 17.71 9.23 0.26
N ASN A 60 16.89 9.99 -0.45
CA ASN A 60 16.71 11.43 -0.24
C ASN A 60 15.44 11.67 0.55
N ILE A 61 15.52 12.53 1.56
CA ILE A 61 14.36 13.00 2.32
C ILE A 61 14.17 14.48 2.00
N PHE A 62 13.05 14.83 1.42
CA PHE A 62 12.65 16.21 1.15
C PHE A 62 11.66 16.67 2.20
N ASN A 63 11.95 17.79 2.84
CA ASN A 63 11.07 18.49 3.76
C ASN A 63 10.30 19.58 3.02
N GLU A 64 9.02 19.35 2.74
CA GLU A 64 8.15 20.28 2.05
C GLU A 64 7.55 21.36 2.97
N TYR A 65 7.68 21.23 4.30
CA TYR A 65 7.28 22.27 5.22
C TYR A 65 8.01 23.59 4.94
N PHE A 66 7.31 24.72 5.13
CA PHE A 66 7.89 26.05 4.97
C PHE A 66 8.55 26.60 6.24
N PHE A 67 8.06 26.20 7.42
CA PHE A 67 8.44 26.81 8.69
C PHE A 67 8.88 25.79 9.76
N ARG A 68 8.94 24.52 9.41
CA ARG A 68 9.21 23.43 10.36
C ARG A 68 10.33 22.54 9.84
N ASP A 69 11.35 22.31 10.64
CA ASP A 69 12.34 21.25 10.37
C ASP A 69 11.83 19.85 10.79
N LEU A 70 12.56 18.82 10.45
CA LEU A 70 12.17 17.45 10.76
C LEU A 70 12.69 16.94 12.12
N SER A 71 13.24 17.78 13.00
CA SER A 71 13.77 17.36 14.30
C SER A 71 12.71 16.80 15.26
N ALA A 72 11.45 17.21 15.07
CA ALA A 72 10.29 16.74 15.84
C ALA A 72 9.85 15.32 15.47
N TYR A 73 10.41 14.75 14.41
CA TYR A 73 10.05 13.45 13.88
C TYR A 73 11.20 12.45 14.02
N TYR A 74 10.88 11.16 13.97
CA TYR A 74 11.80 10.08 13.70
C TYR A 74 11.29 9.26 12.51
N MET A 75 12.19 8.59 11.81
CA MET A 75 11.83 7.71 10.70
C MET A 75 12.00 6.26 11.13
N GLU A 76 10.94 5.48 11.00
CA GLU A 76 11.02 4.02 11.01
C GLU A 76 11.15 3.50 9.58
N TRP A 77 11.94 2.47 9.40
CA TRP A 77 12.04 1.79 8.13
C TRP A 77 11.88 0.28 8.28
N GLN A 78 11.36 -0.34 7.24
CA GLN A 78 11.16 -1.78 7.16
C GLN A 78 11.60 -2.25 5.78
N LEU A 79 12.47 -3.26 5.74
CA LEU A 79 12.79 -3.97 4.52
C LEU A 79 11.85 -5.17 4.40
N LEU A 80 11.12 -5.25 3.29
CA LEU A 80 10.21 -6.34 3.00
C LEU A 80 10.77 -7.21 1.89
N ALA A 81 10.63 -8.53 2.04
CA ALA A 81 10.96 -9.51 1.02
C ALA A 81 9.70 -10.34 0.69
N ASN A 82 9.15 -10.18 -0.51
CA ASN A 82 7.85 -10.74 -0.92
C ASN A 82 6.72 -10.39 0.06
N GLY A 83 6.68 -9.13 0.53
CA GLY A 83 5.65 -8.64 1.45
C GLY A 83 5.91 -8.95 2.94
N GLU A 84 6.89 -9.78 3.27
CA GLU A 84 7.25 -10.09 4.66
C GLU A 84 8.37 -9.18 5.18
N VAL A 85 8.19 -8.62 6.36
CA VAL A 85 9.20 -7.77 7.00
C VAL A 85 10.39 -8.62 7.45
N VAL A 86 11.58 -8.35 6.89
CA VAL A 86 12.81 -9.10 7.19
C VAL A 86 13.81 -8.30 8.02
N GLN A 87 13.79 -6.97 7.92
CA GLN A 87 14.63 -6.08 8.72
C GLN A 87 13.85 -4.81 9.06
N THR A 88 14.17 -4.21 10.20
CA THR A 88 13.59 -2.95 10.65
C THR A 88 14.65 -2.09 11.34
N GLY A 89 14.40 -0.79 11.40
CA GLY A 89 15.23 0.11 12.17
C GLY A 89 14.63 1.50 12.30
N ILE A 90 15.33 2.34 13.05
CA ILE A 90 14.90 3.71 13.35
C ILE A 90 16.05 4.68 13.08
N VAL A 91 15.73 5.80 12.45
CA VAL A 91 16.59 6.97 12.32
C VAL A 91 15.97 8.08 13.16
N SER A 92 16.58 8.36 14.32
CA SER A 92 16.02 9.30 15.29
C SER A 92 16.39 10.75 15.04
N ASP A 93 17.52 11.00 14.39
CA ASP A 93 18.05 12.35 14.17
C ASP A 93 17.84 12.80 12.72
N LEU A 94 16.69 13.42 12.49
CA LEU A 94 16.32 13.96 11.19
C LEU A 94 16.55 15.49 11.20
N LYS A 95 17.70 15.94 10.71
CA LYS A 95 18.04 17.36 10.60
C LYS A 95 17.86 17.84 9.17
N VAL A 96 16.60 18.00 8.79
CA VAL A 96 16.23 18.49 7.45
C VAL A 96 15.50 19.82 7.62
N ALA A 97 16.15 20.92 7.22
CA ALA A 97 15.55 22.25 7.29
C ALA A 97 14.37 22.37 6.30
N PRO A 98 13.47 23.36 6.51
CA PRO A 98 12.38 23.64 5.59
C PRO A 98 12.83 23.78 4.15
N GLN A 99 12.08 23.21 3.20
CA GLN A 99 12.34 23.26 1.76
C GLN A 99 13.71 22.69 1.33
N GLN A 100 14.30 21.81 2.15
CA GLN A 100 15.61 21.21 1.85
C GLN A 100 15.48 19.69 1.65
N THR A 101 16.42 19.17 0.88
CA THR A 101 16.61 17.72 0.69
C THR A 101 17.92 17.29 1.33
N VAL A 102 17.87 16.22 2.10
CA VAL A 102 19.06 15.61 2.71
C VAL A 102 19.13 14.15 2.34
N LYS A 103 20.35 13.68 2.01
CA LYS A 103 20.59 12.27 1.78
C LYS A 103 20.82 11.56 3.12
N VAL A 104 20.13 10.44 3.31
CA VAL A 104 20.23 9.58 4.49
C VAL A 104 20.55 8.15 4.06
N GLN A 105 21.44 7.49 4.81
CA GLN A 105 21.77 6.09 4.59
C GLN A 105 21.00 5.21 5.58
N ILE A 106 20.29 4.21 5.07
CA ILE A 106 19.61 3.19 5.84
C ILE A 106 20.49 1.93 5.89
N PRO A 107 20.81 1.42 7.08
CA PRO A 107 21.74 0.32 7.23
C PRO A 107 21.09 -1.06 7.10
N PHE A 108 20.40 -1.33 5.96
CA PHE A 108 19.91 -2.67 5.69
C PHE A 108 20.95 -3.53 4.94
N ASP A 109 20.83 -4.85 5.06
CA ASP A 109 21.69 -5.81 4.33
C ASP A 109 20.83 -6.79 3.53
N THR A 110 21.13 -6.93 2.25
CA THR A 110 20.40 -7.83 1.33
C THR A 110 21.16 -9.11 0.99
N LYS A 111 22.40 -9.31 1.54
CA LYS A 111 23.28 -10.43 1.17
C LYS A 111 22.68 -11.81 1.39
N ASN A 112 21.87 -11.95 2.45
CA ASN A 112 21.25 -13.23 2.82
C ASN A 112 19.83 -13.38 2.29
N ILE A 113 19.36 -12.46 1.43
CA ILE A 113 18.02 -12.50 0.85
C ILE A 113 18.10 -13.05 -0.57
N CYS A 114 17.31 -14.09 -0.86
CA CYS A 114 17.27 -14.70 -2.21
C CYS A 114 17.12 -13.63 -3.30
N PRO A 115 17.96 -13.66 -4.36
CA PRO A 115 17.83 -12.74 -5.49
C PRO A 115 16.49 -12.85 -6.24
N CYS A 116 15.76 -13.94 -6.04
CA CYS A 116 14.45 -14.18 -6.65
C CYS A 116 13.31 -13.41 -5.99
N LYS A 117 13.52 -12.86 -4.77
CA LYS A 117 12.47 -12.16 -4.03
C LYS A 117 12.39 -10.69 -4.44
N GLU A 118 11.16 -10.18 -4.52
CA GLU A 118 10.91 -8.74 -4.51
C GLU A 118 11.44 -8.13 -3.22
N LEU A 119 12.02 -6.93 -3.31
CA LEU A 119 12.46 -6.18 -2.14
C LEU A 119 11.86 -4.78 -2.16
N LEU A 120 11.12 -4.45 -1.13
CA LEU A 120 10.54 -3.14 -0.91
C LEU A 120 11.09 -2.53 0.38
N LEU A 121 11.30 -1.24 0.37
CA LEU A 121 11.67 -0.44 1.54
C LEU A 121 10.50 0.45 1.90
N ASN A 122 9.85 0.18 3.03
CA ASN A 122 8.87 1.08 3.62
C ASN A 122 9.58 2.04 4.57
N VAL A 123 9.22 3.31 4.50
CA VAL A 123 9.63 4.33 5.45
C VAL A 123 8.41 5.03 6.00
N SER A 124 8.42 5.38 7.28
CA SER A 124 7.35 6.13 7.92
C SER A 124 7.93 7.14 8.90
N TYR A 125 7.38 8.36 8.86
CA TYR A 125 7.80 9.47 9.72
C TYR A 125 6.79 9.64 10.83
N LYS A 126 7.25 9.60 12.08
CA LYS A 126 6.40 9.61 13.27
C LYS A 126 6.79 10.72 14.22
N LEU A 127 5.79 11.26 14.93
CA LEU A 127 5.99 12.27 15.96
C LEU A 127 6.77 11.70 17.16
N LYS A 128 7.82 12.41 17.58
CA LYS A 128 8.56 12.08 18.83
C LYS A 128 7.76 12.40 20.08
N ALA A 129 7.00 13.47 20.07
CA ALA A 129 6.18 13.92 21.18
C ALA A 129 4.74 14.19 20.72
N ALA A 130 3.80 14.12 21.66
CA ALA A 130 2.40 14.43 21.35
C ALA A 130 2.25 15.93 21.01
N GLU A 131 1.40 16.22 20.05
CA GLU A 131 0.92 17.54 19.67
C GLU A 131 -0.56 17.70 20.02
N THR A 132 -1.15 18.89 19.82
CA THR A 132 -2.50 19.23 20.32
C THR A 132 -3.58 18.20 19.98
N LEU A 133 -3.54 17.60 18.79
CA LEU A 133 -4.55 16.62 18.33
C LEU A 133 -3.95 15.25 17.97
N LEU A 134 -2.65 15.10 18.07
CA LEU A 134 -1.94 13.92 17.60
C LEU A 134 -1.08 13.34 18.72
N PRO A 135 -1.27 12.08 19.12
CA PRO A 135 -0.41 11.45 20.10
C PRO A 135 1.01 11.23 19.56
N ALA A 136 1.98 11.07 20.47
CA ALA A 136 3.32 10.62 20.09
C ALA A 136 3.27 9.29 19.34
N GLY A 137 4.14 9.11 18.37
CA GLY A 137 4.17 7.92 17.51
C GLY A 137 3.17 7.94 16.35
N THR A 138 2.33 8.98 16.23
CA THR A 138 1.45 9.13 15.05
C THR A 138 2.28 9.24 13.78
N THR A 139 1.94 8.45 12.77
CA THR A 139 2.54 8.52 11.44
C THR A 139 2.02 9.74 10.70
N ILE A 140 2.92 10.60 10.25
CA ILE A 140 2.61 11.86 9.56
C ILE A 140 2.83 11.72 8.05
N ALA A 141 3.83 10.93 7.65
CA ALA A 141 4.15 10.70 6.25
C ALA A 141 4.73 9.30 6.09
N TYR A 142 4.63 8.74 4.90
CA TYR A 142 5.18 7.45 4.57
C TYR A 142 5.44 7.32 3.07
N ASP A 143 6.41 6.48 2.72
CA ASP A 143 6.74 6.13 1.33
C ASP A 143 7.14 4.66 1.23
N GLN A 144 6.96 4.09 0.05
CA GLN A 144 7.47 2.77 -0.29
C GLN A 144 8.36 2.86 -1.53
N LEU A 145 9.58 2.34 -1.44
CA LEU A 145 10.55 2.33 -2.52
C LEU A 145 10.83 0.91 -2.98
N SER A 146 10.80 0.66 -4.30
CA SER A 146 11.23 -0.63 -4.85
C SER A 146 12.74 -0.69 -4.94
N ILE A 147 13.36 -1.62 -4.20
CA ILE A 147 14.80 -1.93 -4.28
C ILE A 147 15.03 -2.95 -5.39
N ARG A 148 14.12 -3.90 -5.52
CA ARG A 148 14.18 -4.97 -6.52
C ARG A 148 12.79 -5.49 -6.82
N ASP A 149 12.42 -5.46 -8.09
CA ASP A 149 11.14 -5.93 -8.55
C ASP A 149 11.07 -7.46 -8.57
N TYR A 150 9.85 -7.98 -8.42
CA TYR A 150 9.59 -9.40 -8.58
C TYR A 150 9.91 -9.86 -10.02
N LYS A 151 10.66 -10.95 -10.12
CA LYS A 151 10.88 -11.62 -11.39
C LYS A 151 10.15 -12.95 -11.40
N ALA A 152 9.15 -13.05 -12.26
CA ALA A 152 8.46 -14.30 -12.44
C ALA A 152 9.47 -15.40 -12.88
N PRO A 153 9.40 -16.62 -12.33
CA PRO A 153 10.22 -17.72 -12.80
C PRO A 153 9.89 -18.01 -14.27
N GLU A 154 10.91 -18.20 -15.08
CA GLU A 154 10.71 -18.69 -16.44
C GLU A 154 10.15 -20.11 -16.38
N LEU A 155 8.94 -20.29 -16.87
CA LEU A 155 8.37 -21.62 -17.05
C LEU A 155 9.14 -22.29 -18.19
N LYS A 156 10.13 -23.08 -17.86
CA LYS A 156 10.71 -24.02 -18.82
C LYS A 156 9.71 -25.16 -19.00
N LEU A 157 8.93 -25.09 -20.07
CA LEU A 157 8.23 -26.27 -20.56
C LEU A 157 9.32 -27.23 -21.00
N GLU A 158 9.69 -28.20 -20.14
CA GLU A 158 10.39 -29.36 -20.63
C GLU A 158 9.49 -29.97 -21.69
N ASN A 159 10.02 -30.12 -22.90
CA ASN A 159 9.39 -30.94 -23.94
C ASN A 159 9.30 -32.33 -23.38
N GLN A 160 8.31 -32.62 -22.56
CA GLN A 160 7.89 -33.98 -22.36
C GLN A 160 7.52 -34.43 -23.76
N GLN A 161 8.33 -35.33 -24.31
CA GLN A 161 8.00 -36.10 -25.53
C GLN A 161 6.51 -36.45 -25.38
N ALA A 162 5.72 -36.05 -26.35
CA ALA A 162 4.29 -36.26 -26.34
C ALA A 162 4.05 -37.68 -25.87
N SER A 163 3.75 -37.85 -24.60
CA SER A 163 3.37 -39.15 -24.07
C SER A 163 2.12 -39.51 -24.86
N ASN A 164 2.03 -40.73 -25.33
CA ASN A 164 0.87 -41.27 -26.04
C ASN A 164 -0.37 -41.37 -25.13
N LEU A 165 -0.51 -40.36 -24.22
CA LEU A 165 -1.70 -40.20 -23.41
C LEU A 165 -2.80 -39.67 -24.32
N PRO A 166 -3.99 -40.23 -24.26
CA PRO A 166 -5.11 -39.75 -25.05
C PRO A 166 -5.35 -38.30 -24.70
N VAL A 167 -5.44 -37.47 -25.74
CA VAL A 167 -5.80 -36.02 -25.55
C VAL A 167 -7.25 -36.01 -25.05
N ILE A 168 -7.42 -35.77 -23.77
CA ILE A 168 -8.75 -35.60 -23.18
C ILE A 168 -9.21 -34.18 -23.54
N VAL A 169 -10.08 -34.08 -24.52
CA VAL A 169 -10.69 -32.85 -24.93
C VAL A 169 -11.77 -32.45 -23.88
N PRO A 170 -11.68 -31.29 -23.26
CA PRO A 170 -12.74 -30.85 -22.35
C PRO A 170 -14.08 -30.75 -23.07
N THR A 171 -15.13 -31.22 -22.44
CA THR A 171 -16.47 -31.10 -22.98
C THR A 171 -17.08 -29.75 -22.57
N ILE A 172 -17.62 -29.03 -23.55
CA ILE A 172 -18.37 -27.81 -23.29
C ILE A 172 -19.83 -28.22 -23.11
N LEU A 173 -20.39 -27.93 -21.93
CA LEU A 173 -21.80 -28.12 -21.63
C LEU A 173 -22.46 -26.74 -21.58
N ASP A 174 -23.34 -26.46 -22.51
CA ASP A 174 -24.18 -25.27 -22.51
C ASP A 174 -25.51 -25.63 -21.85
N ASN A 175 -25.55 -25.54 -20.54
CA ASN A 175 -26.73 -25.89 -19.74
C ASN A 175 -27.54 -24.69 -19.27
N ASP A 176 -27.02 -23.47 -19.41
CA ASP A 176 -27.70 -22.26 -18.98
C ASP A 176 -27.42 -21.11 -19.95
N ARG A 177 -28.42 -20.28 -20.21
CA ARG A 177 -28.30 -19.11 -21.10
C ARG A 177 -27.25 -18.08 -20.62
N ASN A 178 -26.82 -18.16 -19.39
CA ASN A 178 -25.93 -17.20 -18.76
C ASN A 178 -24.52 -17.74 -18.46
N PHE A 179 -24.30 -19.05 -18.57
CA PHE A 179 -23.01 -19.66 -18.20
C PHE A 179 -22.59 -20.72 -19.23
N LEU A 180 -21.33 -20.69 -19.58
CA LEU A 180 -20.65 -21.74 -20.33
C LEU A 180 -19.91 -22.63 -19.33
N ILE A 181 -20.27 -23.89 -19.25
CA ILE A 181 -19.60 -24.85 -18.37
C ILE A 181 -18.60 -25.65 -19.18
N VAL A 182 -17.33 -25.54 -18.82
CA VAL A 182 -16.24 -26.37 -19.38
C VAL A 182 -15.89 -27.45 -18.37
N LYS A 183 -16.02 -28.70 -18.79
CA LYS A 183 -15.77 -29.86 -17.92
C LYS A 183 -14.60 -30.69 -18.45
N GLY A 184 -13.57 -30.84 -17.64
CA GLY A 184 -12.46 -31.75 -17.86
C GLY A 184 -12.50 -32.94 -16.90
N GLU A 185 -11.49 -33.80 -16.94
CA GLU A 185 -11.42 -34.97 -16.08
C GLU A 185 -11.38 -34.63 -14.59
N ASN A 186 -10.62 -33.58 -14.22
CA ASN A 186 -10.37 -33.20 -12.85
C ASN A 186 -10.80 -31.74 -12.53
N PHE A 187 -11.55 -31.09 -13.41
CA PHE A 187 -12.03 -29.72 -13.19
C PHE A 187 -13.38 -29.47 -13.85
N SER A 188 -14.10 -28.49 -13.31
CA SER A 188 -15.29 -27.88 -13.91
C SER A 188 -15.22 -26.39 -13.65
N MET A 189 -15.43 -25.57 -14.66
CA MET A 189 -15.44 -24.11 -14.55
C MET A 189 -16.53 -23.51 -15.41
#